data_30506d9162c7ee33d1b8702f0ad5cdfd
#
_entry.id   30506d9162c7ee33d1b8702f0ad5cdfd
#
_cell.length_a   1.000
_cell.length_b   1.000
_cell.length_c   1.000
_cell.angle_alpha   90.00
_cell.angle_beta   90.00
_cell.angle_gamma   90.00
#
_symmetry.space_group_name_H-M   'P 1'
#
loop_
_entity.id
_entity.type
_entity.pdbx_description
1 polymer ?
#
loop_
_entity_poly.entity_id
_entity_poly.type
_entity_poly.pdbx_seq_one_letter_code
_entity_poly.pdbx_strand_id
1 'polypeptide(L)'
;MPGDSREIALLTNPTAGKGRGAKFRDVALPRLREAGFVVRNLEGRDAEEALDLARQCVADGLESLVVCGGDGMVHIGAQAVATTPTHLGIIPAGTGNDVARYFDIPRKDPLAAADRVIASNTKRIDLARSGSKYYVTVLAAGFDAVVNERANRMTWPRGQMRYNLATLAELRT
;
A
#
# COMPACT_ATOMS: atom_id res chain seq x y z
N MET A 1 -0.28 16.57 -31.98
CA MET A 1 0.18 15.48 -31.11
C MET A 1 -0.93 15.19 -30.15
N PRO A 2 -1.58 14.00 -30.11
CA PRO A 2 -2.45 13.65 -29.02
C PRO A 2 -1.54 13.60 -27.78
N GLY A 3 -1.88 14.38 -26.76
CA GLY A 3 -1.11 14.47 -25.53
C GLY A 3 -0.94 13.09 -24.93
N ASP A 4 0.28 12.80 -24.51
CA ASP A 4 0.66 11.59 -23.79
C ASP A 4 -0.20 11.53 -22.52
N SER A 5 -1.33 10.84 -22.58
CA SER A 5 -2.24 10.73 -21.45
C SER A 5 -1.55 9.86 -20.43
N ARG A 6 -0.99 10.50 -19.38
CA ARG A 6 -0.31 9.81 -18.27
C ARG A 6 -1.32 8.94 -17.55
N GLU A 7 -1.38 7.67 -17.95
CA GLU A 7 -2.29 6.71 -17.33
C GLU A 7 -1.66 6.07 -16.10
N ILE A 8 -2.39 6.12 -15.00
CA ILE A 8 -2.00 5.51 -13.71
C ILE A 8 -3.15 4.69 -13.15
N ALA A 9 -2.86 3.75 -12.27
CA ALA A 9 -3.87 3.06 -11.47
C ALA A 9 -3.89 3.60 -10.04
N LEU A 10 -5.09 3.73 -9.44
CA LEU A 10 -5.29 3.96 -8.02
C LEU A 10 -6.02 2.74 -7.43
N LEU A 11 -5.27 1.88 -6.77
CA LEU A 11 -5.77 0.66 -6.14
C LEU A 11 -6.03 0.92 -4.65
N THR A 12 -7.28 0.85 -4.23
CA THR A 12 -7.72 1.23 -2.88
C THR A 12 -8.16 0.03 -2.06
N ASN A 13 -7.77 0.00 -0.78
CA ASN A 13 -8.46 -0.77 0.25
C ASN A 13 -9.37 0.17 1.05
N PRO A 14 -10.70 0.16 0.80
CA PRO A 14 -11.63 1.13 1.38
C PRO A 14 -11.75 0.98 2.90
N THR A 15 -11.54 -0.22 3.44
CA THR A 15 -11.66 -0.52 4.88
C THR A 15 -10.38 -0.20 5.67
N ALA A 16 -9.27 0.12 4.99
CA ALA A 16 -8.00 0.47 5.62
C ALA A 16 -8.18 1.57 6.67
N GLY A 17 -7.48 1.44 7.79
CA GLY A 17 -7.50 2.45 8.85
C GLY A 17 -8.89 2.77 9.40
N LYS A 18 -9.78 1.79 9.51
CA LYS A 18 -11.18 1.93 9.96
C LYS A 18 -12.03 2.78 8.97
N GLY A 19 -11.89 2.52 7.68
CA GLY A 19 -12.64 3.22 6.62
C GLY A 19 -11.97 4.51 6.11
N ARG A 20 -10.75 4.83 6.55
CA ARG A 20 -10.00 5.97 5.99
C ARG A 20 -9.62 5.76 4.53
N GLY A 21 -9.42 4.51 4.09
CA GLY A 21 -9.09 4.20 2.72
C GLY A 21 -10.05 4.82 1.72
N ALA A 22 -11.37 4.60 1.90
CA ALA A 22 -12.39 5.21 1.06
C ALA A 22 -12.34 6.75 1.10
N LYS A 23 -12.26 7.35 2.30
CA LYS A 23 -12.18 8.81 2.46
C LYS A 23 -10.95 9.42 1.79
N PHE A 24 -9.81 8.76 1.90
CA PHE A 24 -8.56 9.24 1.33
C PHE A 24 -8.56 9.11 -0.21
N ARG A 25 -9.11 8.01 -0.74
CA ARG A 25 -9.36 7.87 -2.18
C ARG A 25 -10.23 9.02 -2.72
N ASP A 26 -11.33 9.32 -2.02
CA ASP A 26 -12.31 10.33 -2.46
C ASP A 26 -11.71 11.75 -2.52
N VAL A 27 -10.64 12.00 -1.77
CA VAL A 27 -9.85 13.25 -1.86
C VAL A 27 -8.76 13.17 -2.92
N ALA A 28 -8.02 12.06 -2.96
CA ALA A 28 -6.87 11.92 -3.84
C ALA A 28 -7.24 11.73 -5.32
N LEU A 29 -8.31 10.97 -5.60
CA LEU A 29 -8.73 10.66 -6.96
C LEU A 29 -9.07 11.92 -7.79
N PRO A 30 -9.90 12.88 -7.31
CA PRO A 30 -10.13 14.13 -8.01
C PRO A 30 -8.82 14.91 -8.23
N ARG A 31 -7.97 14.99 -7.21
CA ARG A 31 -6.70 15.73 -7.27
C ARG A 31 -5.75 15.19 -8.35
N LEU A 32 -5.65 13.86 -8.45
CA LEU A 32 -4.86 13.21 -9.51
C LEU A 32 -5.42 13.52 -10.90
N ARG A 33 -6.75 13.48 -11.06
CA ARG A 33 -7.42 13.81 -12.32
C ARG A 33 -7.26 15.28 -12.71
N GLU A 34 -7.37 16.20 -11.77
CA GLU A 34 -7.12 17.63 -11.97
C GLU A 34 -5.69 17.92 -12.43
N ALA A 35 -4.73 17.10 -12.01
CA ALA A 35 -3.35 17.18 -12.46
C ALA A 35 -3.11 16.57 -13.86
N GLY A 36 -4.17 16.13 -14.56
CA GLY A 36 -4.10 15.61 -15.92
C GLY A 36 -3.86 14.11 -16.06
N PHE A 37 -3.92 13.35 -14.95
CA PHE A 37 -3.82 11.89 -15.06
C PHE A 37 -5.14 11.25 -15.48
N VAL A 38 -5.04 10.23 -16.36
CA VAL A 38 -6.12 9.26 -16.58
C VAL A 38 -6.00 8.21 -15.49
N VAL A 39 -6.97 8.15 -14.59
CA VAL A 39 -6.87 7.29 -13.39
C VAL A 39 -7.82 6.10 -13.49
N ARG A 40 -7.27 4.90 -13.57
CA ARG A 40 -8.01 3.64 -13.33
C ARG A 40 -8.25 3.50 -11.83
N ASN A 41 -9.48 3.72 -11.39
CA ASN A 41 -9.84 3.56 -9.98
C ASN A 41 -10.25 2.11 -9.73
N LEU A 42 -9.47 1.40 -8.90
CA LEU A 42 -9.57 -0.04 -8.67
C LEU A 42 -9.75 -0.35 -7.18
N GLU A 43 -10.48 -1.41 -6.92
CA GLU A 43 -10.72 -1.93 -5.59
C GLU A 43 -10.82 -3.46 -5.66
N GLY A 44 -9.95 -4.17 -4.93
CA GLY A 44 -10.01 -5.62 -4.82
C GLY A 44 -10.91 -6.03 -3.65
N ARG A 45 -11.69 -7.08 -3.82
CA ARG A 45 -12.53 -7.68 -2.77
C ARG A 45 -11.69 -8.26 -1.62
N ASP A 46 -10.51 -8.75 -1.97
CA ASP A 46 -9.52 -9.31 -1.05
C ASP A 46 -8.09 -9.02 -1.52
N ALA A 47 -7.10 -9.57 -0.81
CA ALA A 47 -5.70 -9.34 -1.10
C ALA A 47 -5.23 -10.04 -2.40
N GLU A 48 -5.83 -11.17 -2.77
CA GLU A 48 -5.50 -11.92 -3.98
C GLU A 48 -5.96 -11.16 -5.21
N GLU A 49 -7.24 -10.76 -5.25
CA GLU A 49 -7.78 -9.94 -6.34
C GLU A 49 -7.06 -8.59 -6.45
N ALA A 50 -6.75 -7.94 -5.32
CA ALA A 50 -5.98 -6.70 -5.34
C ALA A 50 -4.59 -6.89 -5.95
N LEU A 51 -3.92 -8.01 -5.70
CA LEU A 51 -2.64 -8.35 -6.32
C LEU A 51 -2.79 -8.61 -7.82
N ASP A 52 -3.83 -9.30 -8.24
CA ASP A 52 -4.08 -9.59 -9.66
C ASP A 52 -4.39 -8.30 -10.44
N LEU A 53 -5.22 -7.41 -9.88
CA LEU A 53 -5.46 -6.09 -10.45
C LEU A 53 -4.17 -5.27 -10.56
N ALA A 54 -3.34 -5.29 -9.53
CA ALA A 54 -2.04 -4.60 -9.54
C ALA A 54 -1.12 -5.14 -10.64
N ARG A 55 -1.02 -6.47 -10.78
CA ARG A 55 -0.22 -7.12 -11.83
C ARG A 55 -0.74 -6.82 -13.23
N GLN A 56 -2.06 -6.78 -13.40
CA GLN A 56 -2.67 -6.41 -14.68
C GLN A 56 -2.28 -4.98 -15.07
N CYS A 57 -2.31 -4.02 -14.14
CA CYS A 57 -1.86 -2.66 -14.41
C CYS A 57 -0.40 -2.58 -14.88
N VAL A 58 0.48 -3.39 -14.27
CA VAL A 58 1.89 -3.48 -14.68
C VAL A 58 2.02 -4.12 -16.06
N ALA A 59 1.27 -5.19 -16.34
CA ALA A 59 1.25 -5.87 -17.64
C ALA A 59 0.71 -4.96 -18.76
N ASP A 60 -0.24 -4.10 -18.45
CA ASP A 60 -0.78 -3.07 -19.36
C ASP A 60 0.21 -1.91 -19.61
N GLY A 61 1.35 -1.90 -18.91
CA GLY A 61 2.41 -0.89 -19.08
C GLY A 61 2.09 0.47 -18.46
N LEU A 62 1.24 0.54 -17.42
CA LEU A 62 0.97 1.80 -16.74
C LEU A 62 2.23 2.40 -16.13
N GLU A 63 2.37 3.74 -16.23
CA GLU A 63 3.50 4.47 -15.67
C GLU A 63 3.62 4.28 -14.16
N SER A 64 2.49 4.29 -13.46
CA SER A 64 2.47 4.20 -12.00
C SER A 64 1.27 3.40 -11.48
N LEU A 65 1.53 2.59 -10.46
CA LEU A 65 0.54 1.98 -9.59
C LEU A 65 0.52 2.74 -8.27
N VAL A 66 -0.56 3.44 -7.97
CA VAL A 66 -0.76 4.15 -6.70
C VAL A 66 -1.61 3.28 -5.78
N VAL A 67 -1.13 2.97 -4.59
CA VAL A 67 -1.89 2.21 -3.59
C VAL A 67 -2.44 3.15 -2.51
N CYS A 68 -3.74 3.07 -2.24
CA CYS A 68 -4.41 3.80 -1.16
C CYS A 68 -4.79 2.82 -0.05
N GLY A 69 -4.00 2.81 1.05
CA GLY A 69 -4.21 1.87 2.13
C GLY A 69 -3.09 1.88 3.17
N GLY A 70 -2.95 0.80 3.93
CA GLY A 70 -1.86 0.57 4.89
C GLY A 70 -0.70 -0.21 4.28
N ASP A 71 0.21 -0.66 5.17
CA ASP A 71 1.43 -1.40 4.79
C ASP A 71 1.11 -2.67 3.99
N GLY A 72 -0.04 -3.32 4.23
CA GLY A 72 -0.50 -4.45 3.42
C GLY A 72 -0.75 -4.09 1.94
N MET A 73 -1.33 -2.91 1.66
CA MET A 73 -1.49 -2.44 0.27
C MET A 73 -0.16 -2.07 -0.36
N VAL A 74 0.76 -1.50 0.41
CA VAL A 74 2.13 -1.24 -0.05
C VAL A 74 2.84 -2.55 -0.39
N HIS A 75 2.65 -3.59 0.43
CA HIS A 75 3.18 -4.94 0.15
C HIS A 75 2.62 -5.50 -1.16
N ILE A 76 1.31 -5.42 -1.39
CA ILE A 76 0.66 -5.86 -2.64
C ILE A 76 1.24 -5.10 -3.84
N GLY A 77 1.33 -3.77 -3.75
CA GLY A 77 1.92 -2.95 -4.79
C GLY A 77 3.37 -3.33 -5.08
N ALA A 78 4.18 -3.54 -4.04
CA ALA A 78 5.58 -3.96 -4.18
C ALA A 78 5.72 -5.32 -4.87
N GLN A 79 4.85 -6.30 -4.58
CA GLN A 79 4.84 -7.59 -5.30
C GLN A 79 4.57 -7.43 -6.80
N ALA A 80 3.75 -6.46 -7.17
CA ALA A 80 3.39 -6.24 -8.58
C ALA A 80 4.47 -5.48 -9.34
N VAL A 81 5.05 -4.42 -8.74
CA VAL A 81 5.99 -3.53 -9.43
C VAL A 81 7.46 -3.94 -9.31
N ALA A 82 7.81 -4.86 -8.40
CA ALA A 82 9.20 -5.29 -8.20
C ALA A 82 9.83 -5.74 -9.51
N THR A 83 11.02 -5.21 -9.81
CA THR A 83 11.80 -5.50 -11.04
C THR A 83 11.15 -5.02 -12.35
N THR A 84 10.12 -4.19 -12.29
CA THR A 84 9.48 -3.58 -13.47
C THR A 84 9.79 -2.08 -13.56
N PRO A 85 9.51 -1.41 -14.68
CA PRO A 85 9.64 0.04 -14.79
C PRO A 85 8.50 0.82 -14.13
N THR A 86 7.41 0.18 -13.75
CA THR A 86 6.24 0.83 -13.14
C THR A 86 6.58 1.38 -11.75
N HIS A 87 6.25 2.64 -11.50
CA HIS A 87 6.48 3.28 -10.21
C HIS A 87 5.40 2.89 -9.20
N LEU A 88 5.77 2.80 -7.92
CA LEU A 88 4.81 2.63 -6.83
C LEU A 88 4.57 3.96 -6.12
N GLY A 89 3.33 4.48 -6.22
CA GLY A 89 2.86 5.60 -5.44
C GLY A 89 2.14 5.14 -4.17
N ILE A 90 2.15 5.94 -3.10
CA ILE A 90 1.53 5.58 -1.82
C ILE A 90 0.66 6.73 -1.30
N ILE A 91 -0.61 6.44 -1.02
CA ILE A 91 -1.55 7.27 -0.27
C ILE A 91 -1.85 6.55 1.05
N PRO A 92 -1.21 6.95 2.16
CA PRO A 92 -1.18 6.15 3.37
C PRO A 92 -2.46 6.29 4.19
N ALA A 93 -3.35 5.31 4.13
CA ALA A 93 -4.62 5.29 4.86
C ALA A 93 -4.68 4.26 6.01
N GLY A 94 -3.61 3.51 6.24
CA GLY A 94 -3.52 2.48 7.29
C GLY A 94 -3.27 3.05 8.69
N THR A 95 -3.12 2.16 9.68
CA THR A 95 -2.82 2.52 11.08
C THR A 95 -1.31 2.72 11.30
N GLY A 96 -0.45 1.82 10.78
CA GLY A 96 1.00 1.87 10.91
C GLY A 96 1.61 2.84 9.89
N ASN A 97 1.49 2.50 8.62
CA ASN A 97 2.08 3.22 7.48
C ASN A 97 3.59 3.41 7.65
N ASP A 98 4.29 2.31 7.95
CA ASP A 98 5.72 2.32 8.27
C ASP A 98 6.58 2.68 7.06
N VAL A 99 6.21 2.17 5.87
CA VAL A 99 6.87 2.55 4.61
C VAL A 99 6.69 4.03 4.34
N ALA A 100 5.48 4.56 4.49
CA ALA A 100 5.20 5.98 4.28
C ALA A 100 5.94 6.86 5.29
N ARG A 101 6.11 6.39 6.54
CA ARG A 101 6.90 7.08 7.55
C ARG A 101 8.38 7.15 7.17
N TYR A 102 8.93 6.04 6.69
CA TYR A 102 10.34 5.96 6.29
C TYR A 102 10.68 6.90 5.13
N PHE A 103 9.75 7.09 4.20
CA PHE A 103 9.92 7.96 3.03
C PHE A 103 9.32 9.38 3.19
N ASP A 104 8.95 9.78 4.40
CA ASP A 104 8.35 11.09 4.71
C ASP A 104 7.12 11.42 3.85
N ILE A 105 6.32 10.39 3.50
CA ILE A 105 5.07 10.58 2.78
C ILE A 105 4.00 11.05 3.78
N PRO A 106 3.22 12.11 3.45
CA PRO A 106 2.17 12.64 4.32
C PRO A 106 1.14 11.56 4.69
N ARG A 107 1.05 11.21 5.99
CA ARG A 107 0.20 10.09 6.48
C ARG A 107 -1.19 10.49 6.94
N LYS A 108 -1.44 11.77 7.13
CA LYS A 108 -2.71 12.31 7.63
C LYS A 108 -3.40 13.23 6.64
N ASP A 109 -2.73 13.52 5.55
CA ASP A 109 -3.18 14.44 4.51
C ASP A 109 -3.16 13.73 3.15
N PRO A 110 -4.31 13.24 2.66
CA PRO A 110 -4.40 12.56 1.38
C PRO A 110 -4.16 13.48 0.18
N LEU A 111 -4.43 14.78 0.33
CA LEU A 111 -4.17 15.76 -0.72
C LEU A 111 -2.66 15.94 -0.91
N ALA A 112 -1.93 16.18 0.18
CA ALA A 112 -0.48 16.29 0.15
C ALA A 112 0.20 14.97 -0.30
N ALA A 113 -0.39 13.80 0.03
CA ALA A 113 0.10 12.52 -0.47
C ALA A 113 -0.11 12.38 -1.99
N ALA A 114 -1.27 12.82 -2.52
CA ALA A 114 -1.53 12.88 -3.95
C ALA A 114 -0.58 13.86 -4.66
N ASP A 115 -0.28 15.00 -4.06
CA ASP A 115 0.69 15.97 -4.60
C ASP A 115 2.10 15.38 -4.71
N ARG A 116 2.50 14.49 -3.79
CA ARG A 116 3.76 13.73 -3.91
C ARG A 116 3.76 12.80 -5.13
N VAL A 117 2.64 12.15 -5.41
CA VAL A 117 2.48 11.32 -6.64
C VAL A 117 2.57 12.20 -7.88
N ILE A 118 1.88 13.32 -7.90
CA ILE A 118 1.86 14.29 -9.02
C ILE A 118 3.25 14.83 -9.31
N ALA A 119 4.02 15.14 -8.27
CA ALA A 119 5.40 15.64 -8.41
C ALA A 119 6.35 14.61 -9.03
N SER A 120 5.98 13.34 -9.09
CA SER A 120 6.74 12.24 -9.71
C SER A 120 8.23 12.18 -9.28
N ASN A 121 8.54 12.60 -8.06
CA ASN A 121 9.89 12.50 -7.51
C ASN A 121 10.14 11.05 -7.07
N THR A 122 10.60 10.23 -7.99
CA THR A 122 10.84 8.80 -7.76
C THR A 122 12.20 8.52 -7.14
N LYS A 123 12.27 7.49 -6.32
CA LYS A 123 13.51 6.96 -5.75
C LYS A 123 13.56 5.45 -5.99
N ARG A 124 14.67 4.99 -6.56
CA ARG A 124 14.93 3.55 -6.64
C ARG A 124 15.37 3.05 -5.27
N ILE A 125 14.82 1.93 -4.84
CA ILE A 125 15.15 1.29 -3.58
C ILE A 125 15.42 -0.19 -3.80
N ASP A 126 16.20 -0.78 -2.91
CA ASP A 126 16.38 -2.22 -2.86
C ASP A 126 15.21 -2.88 -2.14
N LEU A 127 14.86 -4.08 -2.55
CA LEU A 127 13.87 -4.92 -1.89
C LEU A 127 14.55 -6.21 -1.40
N ALA A 128 14.27 -6.60 -0.17
CA ALA A 128 14.63 -7.94 0.28
C ALA A 128 13.71 -8.98 -0.39
N ARG A 129 14.24 -10.17 -0.68
CA ARG A 129 13.47 -11.27 -1.26
C ARG A 129 13.63 -12.54 -0.43
N SER A 130 12.52 -13.22 -0.19
CA SER A 130 12.50 -14.57 0.39
C SER A 130 11.56 -15.46 -0.42
N GLY A 131 12.10 -16.51 -1.01
CA GLY A 131 11.36 -17.32 -1.98
C GLY A 131 10.88 -16.48 -3.16
N SER A 132 9.57 -16.46 -3.40
CA SER A 132 8.93 -15.68 -4.46
C SER A 132 8.44 -14.30 -4.02
N LYS A 133 8.60 -13.91 -2.74
CA LYS A 133 8.03 -12.67 -2.18
C LYS A 133 9.09 -11.60 -1.95
N TYR A 134 8.75 -10.35 -2.27
CA TYR A 134 9.54 -9.17 -2.00
C TYR A 134 9.08 -8.46 -0.72
N TYR A 135 10.01 -7.82 -0.01
CA TYR A 135 9.77 -7.11 1.25
C TYR A 135 10.37 -5.72 1.19
N VAL A 136 9.56 -4.71 1.55
CA VAL A 136 9.98 -3.30 1.58
C VAL A 136 10.54 -2.92 2.95
N THR A 137 10.02 -3.52 4.03
CA THR A 137 10.37 -3.15 5.41
C THR A 137 10.91 -4.33 6.22
N VAL A 138 10.04 -5.14 6.80
CA VAL A 138 10.41 -6.17 7.78
C VAL A 138 9.90 -7.53 7.33
N LEU A 139 10.78 -8.51 7.34
CA LEU A 139 10.43 -9.93 7.37
C LEU A 139 10.62 -10.43 8.81
N ALA A 140 9.53 -10.67 9.52
CA ALA A 140 9.57 -11.25 10.85
C ALA A 140 9.72 -12.78 10.76
N ALA A 141 10.62 -13.34 11.59
CA ALA A 141 10.83 -14.78 11.72
C ALA A 141 10.88 -15.16 13.20
N GLY A 142 10.66 -16.44 13.50
CA GLY A 142 10.69 -16.93 14.89
C GLY A 142 9.55 -16.34 15.72
N PHE A 143 9.86 -15.89 16.94
CA PHE A 143 8.88 -15.38 17.92
C PHE A 143 7.96 -14.29 17.33
N ASP A 144 8.52 -13.31 16.62
CA ASP A 144 7.74 -12.23 16.02
C ASP A 144 6.74 -12.73 14.96
N ALA A 145 7.09 -13.78 14.22
CA ALA A 145 6.18 -14.39 13.24
C ALA A 145 5.00 -15.07 13.95
N VAL A 146 5.25 -15.78 15.05
CA VAL A 146 4.21 -16.45 15.86
C VAL A 146 3.28 -15.41 16.49
N VAL A 147 3.82 -14.33 17.06
CA VAL A 147 3.04 -13.20 17.58
C VAL A 147 2.18 -12.57 16.53
N ASN A 148 2.72 -12.35 15.33
CA ASN A 148 1.97 -11.77 14.21
C ASN A 148 0.84 -12.70 13.72
N GLU A 149 1.10 -13.99 13.61
CA GLU A 149 0.09 -14.99 13.25
C GLU A 149 -1.05 -15.02 14.29
N ARG A 150 -0.72 -15.07 15.58
CA ARG A 150 -1.71 -15.00 16.67
C ARG A 150 -2.52 -13.70 16.58
N ALA A 151 -1.86 -12.55 16.44
CA ALA A 151 -2.51 -11.26 16.32
C ALA A 151 -3.49 -11.21 15.13
N ASN A 152 -3.13 -11.80 13.99
CA ASN A 152 -3.99 -11.85 12.82
C ASN A 152 -5.24 -12.73 13.01
N ARG A 153 -5.16 -13.77 13.83
CA ARG A 153 -6.31 -14.63 14.20
C ARG A 153 -7.25 -13.98 15.22
N MET A 154 -6.78 -12.97 15.98
CA MET A 154 -7.58 -12.29 16.99
C MET A 154 -8.56 -11.31 16.34
N THR A 155 -9.83 -11.41 16.72
CA THR A 155 -10.88 -10.47 16.30
C THR A 155 -10.94 -9.22 17.17
N TRP A 156 -10.47 -9.32 18.42
CA TRP A 156 -10.42 -8.26 19.45
C TRP A 156 -9.24 -8.48 20.37
N PRO A 157 -8.56 -7.41 20.86
CA PRO A 157 -8.74 -6.00 20.52
C PRO A 157 -8.20 -5.66 19.12
N ARG A 158 -8.42 -4.41 18.66
CA ARG A 158 -7.93 -3.94 17.35
C ARG A 158 -6.71 -3.03 17.50
N GLY A 159 -5.89 -2.93 16.45
CA GLY A 159 -4.71 -2.07 16.42
C GLY A 159 -3.55 -2.59 17.30
N GLN A 160 -2.73 -1.70 17.83
CA GLN A 160 -1.51 -2.05 18.57
C GLN A 160 -1.76 -2.95 19.77
N MET A 161 -2.89 -2.78 20.47
CA MET A 161 -3.23 -3.59 21.64
C MET A 161 -3.36 -5.09 21.31
N ARG A 162 -3.77 -5.44 20.09
CA ARG A 162 -3.82 -6.81 19.62
C ARG A 162 -2.43 -7.47 19.64
N TYR A 163 -1.43 -6.78 19.15
CA TYR A 163 -0.05 -7.26 19.15
C TYR A 163 0.52 -7.37 20.56
N ASN A 164 0.24 -6.40 21.43
CA ASN A 164 0.69 -6.45 22.81
C ASN A 164 0.12 -7.67 23.56
N LEU A 165 -1.17 -7.98 23.38
CA LEU A 165 -1.80 -9.16 23.97
C LEU A 165 -1.29 -10.46 23.33
N ALA A 166 -1.07 -10.49 22.01
CA ALA A 166 -0.48 -11.64 21.35
C ALA A 166 0.93 -11.93 21.86
N THR A 167 1.75 -10.89 22.02
CA THR A 167 3.11 -10.99 22.61
C THR A 167 3.06 -11.57 24.02
N LEU A 168 2.20 -11.03 24.88
CA LEU A 168 2.06 -11.53 26.26
C LEU A 168 1.58 -12.98 26.31
N ALA A 169 0.71 -13.38 25.40
CA ALA A 169 0.23 -14.76 25.32
C ALA A 169 1.32 -15.72 24.85
N GLU A 170 2.16 -15.33 23.89
CA GLU A 170 3.27 -16.17 23.39
C GLU A 170 4.44 -16.24 24.38
N LEU A 171 4.64 -15.24 25.24
CA LEU A 171 5.67 -15.29 26.30
C LEU A 171 5.33 -16.27 27.43
N ARG A 172 4.09 -16.77 27.50
CA ARG A 172 3.64 -17.71 28.53
C ARG A 172 3.68 -19.18 28.06
N THR A 173 3.94 -19.41 26.79
CA THR A 173 4.11 -20.76 26.20
C THR A 173 5.57 -21.07 26.00
#